data_d22d3e31ce3e3e4fc0503e52f9005f0c
#
_entry.id   d22d3e31ce3e3e4fc0503e52f9005f0c
#
_cell.length_a   1.000
_cell.length_b   1.000
_cell.length_c   1.000
_cell.angle_alpha   90.00
_cell.angle_beta   90.00
_cell.angle_gamma   90.00
#
_symmetry.space_group_name_H-M   'P 1'
#
loop_
_entity.id
_entity.type
_entity.pdbx_description
1 polymer ?
#
loop_
_entity_poly.entity_id
_entity_poly.type
_entity_poly.pdbx_seq_one_letter_code
_entity_poly.pdbx_strand_id
1 'polypeptide(L)'
;TLKSVDRILGIIFDQLSDNEAIIITNGLSQKNVEDSKYCIYRQLDPEKFINLLGLKYIHLEQCMTNESHIFYESISEKKKAFLLLEEATINGEKLFHVEQYKEQAKKLFFQIAYFKPIKKGTKFTLKGINYDFYDYFSLLGERTGAHIPNGKAYYNNIEIKDNIYNHNLFNEVYGYFANDKS
;
A
#
# COMPACT_ATOMS: atom_id res chain seq x y z
N THR A 1 -17.64 13.50 2.69
CA THR A 1 -16.18 13.48 2.47
C THR A 1 -15.61 14.85 2.13
N LEU A 2 -15.78 15.42 0.90
CA LEU A 2 -15.28 16.79 0.60
C LEU A 2 -15.96 17.84 1.49
N LYS A 3 -17.27 17.74 1.73
CA LYS A 3 -18.00 18.62 2.66
C LYS A 3 -17.46 18.56 4.09
N SER A 4 -16.95 17.39 4.54
CA SER A 4 -16.36 17.27 5.88
C SER A 4 -14.99 17.95 5.95
N VAL A 5 -14.19 17.84 4.90
CA VAL A 5 -12.90 18.53 4.80
C VAL A 5 -13.11 20.04 4.75
N ASP A 6 -14.01 20.50 3.89
CA ASP A 6 -14.39 21.91 3.77
C ASP A 6 -14.84 22.51 5.10
N ARG A 7 -15.71 21.81 5.84
CA ARG A 7 -16.14 22.22 7.17
C ARG A 7 -14.99 22.32 8.17
N ILE A 8 -14.07 21.34 8.17
CA ILE A 8 -12.90 21.35 9.07
C ILE A 8 -11.99 22.52 8.73
N LEU A 9 -11.73 22.77 7.45
CA LEU A 9 -10.94 23.92 7.02
C LEU A 9 -11.61 25.24 7.41
N GLY A 10 -12.92 25.36 7.25
CA GLY A 10 -13.66 26.54 7.70
C GLY A 10 -13.47 26.82 9.19
N ILE A 11 -13.61 25.79 10.05
CA ILE A 11 -13.38 25.92 11.49
C ILE A 11 -11.93 26.38 11.80
N ILE A 12 -10.95 25.85 11.07
CA ILE A 12 -9.55 26.25 11.25
C ILE A 12 -9.36 27.71 10.85
N PHE A 13 -9.85 28.10 9.67
CA PHE A 13 -9.73 29.48 9.19
C PHE A 13 -10.43 30.49 10.10
N ASP A 14 -11.59 30.15 10.67
CA ASP A 14 -12.30 31.01 11.60
C ASP A 14 -11.57 31.23 12.95
N GLN A 15 -10.60 30.37 13.27
CA GLN A 15 -9.79 30.47 14.49
C GLN A 15 -8.42 31.14 14.26
N LEU A 16 -8.00 31.31 12.99
CA LEU A 16 -6.71 31.95 12.68
C LEU A 16 -6.81 33.46 12.87
N SER A 17 -5.82 34.02 13.55
CA SER A 17 -5.59 35.47 13.59
C SER A 17 -4.80 35.94 12.37
N ASP A 18 -4.80 37.26 12.13
CA ASP A 18 -4.11 37.89 10.98
C ASP A 18 -2.60 37.61 10.96
N ASN A 19 -2.01 37.30 12.12
CA ASN A 19 -0.58 37.04 12.27
C ASN A 19 -0.20 35.55 12.25
N GLU A 20 -1.16 34.66 12.10
CA GLU A 20 -0.89 33.22 12.08
C GLU A 20 -0.72 32.72 10.64
N ALA A 21 0.30 31.89 10.45
CA ALA A 21 0.57 31.24 9.17
C ALA A 21 -0.10 29.89 9.09
N ILE A 22 -0.60 29.54 7.92
CA ILE A 22 -1.16 28.22 7.64
C ILE A 22 -0.51 27.62 6.40
N ILE A 23 -0.23 26.32 6.47
CA ILE A 23 0.21 25.50 5.34
C ILE A 23 -0.69 24.28 5.26
N ILE A 24 -1.36 24.09 4.15
CA ILE A 24 -2.17 22.91 3.86
C ILE A 24 -1.55 22.19 2.68
N THR A 25 -1.13 20.96 2.88
CA THR A 25 -0.50 20.17 1.82
C THR A 25 -1.13 18.78 1.72
N ASN A 26 -1.11 18.21 0.54
CA ASN A 26 -1.38 16.79 0.34
C ASN A 26 -0.06 16.05 0.08
N GLY A 27 0.14 14.92 0.79
CA GLY A 27 1.34 14.08 0.60
C GLY A 27 1.37 13.37 -0.75
N LEU A 28 0.20 13.11 -1.35
CA LEU A 28 0.03 12.39 -2.61
C LEU A 28 -1.12 12.98 -3.41
N SER A 29 -0.97 13.02 -4.72
CA SER A 29 -2.08 13.23 -5.65
C SER A 29 -2.40 11.96 -6.42
N GLN A 30 -3.55 11.93 -7.06
CA GLN A 30 -3.98 10.81 -7.89
C GLN A 30 -4.34 11.30 -9.28
N LYS A 31 -4.05 10.47 -10.29
CA LYS A 31 -4.55 10.65 -11.64
C LYS A 31 -5.43 9.47 -12.03
N ASN A 32 -6.39 9.72 -12.91
CA ASN A 32 -7.17 8.64 -13.52
C ASN A 32 -6.27 7.78 -14.42
N VAL A 33 -6.47 6.46 -14.37
CA VAL A 33 -5.79 5.47 -15.22
C VAL A 33 -6.87 4.85 -16.09
N GLU A 34 -7.05 5.35 -17.30
CA GLU A 34 -8.14 4.94 -18.21
C GLU A 34 -7.84 3.63 -18.96
N ASP A 35 -6.57 3.32 -19.21
CA ASP A 35 -6.17 2.31 -20.20
C ASP A 35 -5.85 0.92 -19.67
N SER A 36 -5.90 0.68 -18.37
CA SER A 36 -5.62 -0.65 -17.82
C SER A 36 -6.63 -1.05 -16.74
N LYS A 37 -7.40 -2.10 -17.03
CA LYS A 37 -8.16 -2.80 -15.97
C LYS A 37 -7.17 -3.49 -15.03
N TYR A 38 -6.84 -2.79 -13.97
CA TYR A 38 -5.94 -3.26 -12.94
C TYR A 38 -6.78 -3.86 -11.81
N CYS A 39 -6.94 -5.17 -11.82
CA CYS A 39 -7.73 -5.89 -10.83
C CYS A 39 -6.90 -6.11 -9.56
N ILE A 40 -7.44 -5.75 -8.41
CA ILE A 40 -6.83 -6.05 -7.12
C ILE A 40 -7.58 -7.21 -6.49
N TYR A 41 -6.86 -8.26 -6.14
CA TYR A 41 -7.39 -9.45 -5.50
C TYR A 41 -6.90 -9.55 -4.06
N ARG A 42 -7.74 -10.13 -3.19
CA ARG A 42 -7.45 -10.30 -1.77
C ARG A 42 -7.73 -11.74 -1.34
N GLN A 43 -7.01 -12.25 -0.37
CA GLN A 43 -7.31 -13.52 0.27
C GLN A 43 -8.69 -13.44 0.93
N LEU A 44 -9.54 -14.44 0.69
CA LEU A 44 -10.84 -14.61 1.37
C LEU A 44 -10.63 -15.02 2.82
N ASP A 45 -9.78 -16.01 3.01
CA ASP A 45 -9.35 -16.53 4.28
C ASP A 45 -7.83 -16.74 4.21
N PRO A 46 -7.04 -15.84 4.81
CA PRO A 46 -5.58 -15.91 4.74
C PRO A 46 -5.03 -17.20 5.35
N GLU A 47 -5.60 -17.70 6.45
CA GLU A 47 -5.14 -18.92 7.11
C GLU A 47 -5.41 -20.15 6.22
N LYS A 48 -6.59 -20.23 5.62
CA LYS A 48 -6.94 -21.30 4.68
C LYS A 48 -5.96 -21.36 3.52
N PHE A 49 -5.58 -20.21 2.97
CA PHE A 49 -4.59 -20.13 1.89
C PHE A 49 -3.20 -20.56 2.37
N ILE A 50 -2.70 -20.01 3.50
CA ILE A 50 -1.35 -20.31 3.98
C ILE A 50 -1.20 -21.78 4.40
N ASN A 51 -2.25 -22.40 4.88
CA ASN A 51 -2.26 -23.84 5.20
C ASN A 51 -1.97 -24.73 3.98
N LEU A 52 -2.19 -24.25 2.74
CA LEU A 52 -1.76 -24.97 1.52
C LEU A 52 -0.24 -25.13 1.42
N LEU A 53 0.54 -24.23 2.03
CA LEU A 53 1.99 -24.34 2.07
C LEU A 53 2.44 -25.57 2.88
N GLY A 54 1.62 -26.03 3.84
CA GLY A 54 1.93 -27.17 4.71
C GLY A 54 3.10 -26.89 5.66
N LEU A 55 3.33 -25.63 6.02
CA LEU A 55 4.42 -25.17 6.88
C LEU A 55 3.85 -24.59 8.18
N LYS A 56 4.56 -24.79 9.29
CA LYS A 56 4.19 -24.18 10.55
C LYS A 56 4.59 -22.71 10.56
N TYR A 57 3.69 -21.84 11.00
CA TYR A 57 3.93 -20.42 11.21
C TYR A 57 3.46 -20.01 12.61
N ILE A 58 3.97 -18.90 13.11
CA ILE A 58 3.61 -18.36 14.44
C ILE A 58 2.37 -17.46 14.30
N HIS A 59 2.40 -16.55 13.32
CA HIS A 59 1.42 -15.50 13.15
C HIS A 59 1.30 -15.12 11.68
N LEU A 60 0.07 -14.78 11.28
CA LEU A 60 -0.27 -14.28 9.97
C LEU A 60 -0.98 -12.93 10.14
N GLU A 61 -0.48 -11.92 9.45
CA GLU A 61 -1.01 -10.57 9.48
C GLU A 61 -1.44 -10.17 8.08
N GLN A 62 -2.75 -10.07 7.84
CA GLN A 62 -3.29 -9.56 6.59
C GLN A 62 -3.29 -8.03 6.63
N CYS A 63 -2.66 -7.41 5.64
CA CYS A 63 -2.65 -5.97 5.48
C CYS A 63 -3.95 -5.45 4.83
N MET A 64 -3.99 -4.17 4.56
CA MET A 64 -5.21 -3.46 4.16
C MET A 64 -5.78 -3.92 2.82
N THR A 65 -4.92 -4.34 1.87
CA THR A 65 -5.33 -4.68 0.50
C THR A 65 -5.02 -6.14 0.14
N ASN A 66 -4.05 -6.38 -0.71
CA ASN A 66 -3.67 -7.68 -1.27
C ASN A 66 -2.39 -8.26 -0.65
N GLU A 67 -1.91 -7.63 0.41
CA GLU A 67 -0.64 -7.94 1.06
C GLU A 67 -0.85 -8.71 2.36
N SER A 68 0.15 -9.49 2.76
CA SER A 68 0.22 -10.16 4.06
C SER A 68 1.64 -10.38 4.54
N HIS A 69 1.79 -10.46 5.85
CA HIS A 69 3.03 -10.87 6.50
C HIS A 69 2.86 -12.22 7.18
N ILE A 70 3.85 -13.08 7.07
CA ILE A 70 3.89 -14.35 7.77
C ILE A 70 5.12 -14.38 8.67
N PHE A 71 4.94 -14.80 9.91
CA PHE A 71 5.99 -14.93 10.90
C PHE A 71 6.25 -16.42 11.18
N TYR A 72 7.49 -16.87 11.04
CA TYR A 72 7.92 -18.26 11.20
C TYR A 72 8.75 -18.45 12.45
N GLU A 73 8.74 -19.66 13.02
CA GLU A 73 9.63 -20.02 14.13
C GLU A 73 11.08 -20.12 13.67
N SER A 74 11.30 -20.59 12.44
CA SER A 74 12.64 -20.83 11.91
C SER A 74 12.86 -20.15 10.55
N ILE A 75 14.12 -19.79 10.30
CA ILE A 75 14.56 -19.28 8.99
C ILE A 75 14.38 -20.34 7.90
N SER A 76 14.51 -21.63 8.25
CA SER A 76 14.35 -22.73 7.31
C SER A 76 12.91 -22.81 6.78
N GLU A 77 11.90 -22.70 7.64
CA GLU A 77 10.49 -22.69 7.22
C GLU A 77 10.17 -21.44 6.41
N LYS A 78 10.65 -20.26 6.82
CA LYS A 78 10.51 -19.03 6.03
C LYS A 78 11.09 -19.19 4.63
N LYS A 79 12.29 -19.78 4.48
CA LYS A 79 12.90 -20.02 3.17
C LYS A 79 12.08 -20.97 2.29
N LYS A 80 11.54 -22.05 2.87
CA LYS A 80 10.64 -22.96 2.14
C LYS A 80 9.38 -22.24 1.66
N ALA A 81 8.74 -21.45 2.53
CA ALA A 81 7.57 -20.67 2.17
C ALA A 81 7.86 -19.66 1.04
N PHE A 82 9.01 -18.97 1.13
CA PHE A 82 9.46 -18.06 0.08
C PHE A 82 9.50 -18.75 -1.28
N LEU A 83 10.16 -19.90 -1.38
CA LEU A 83 10.29 -20.66 -2.63
C LEU A 83 8.92 -21.11 -3.15
N LEU A 84 8.05 -21.64 -2.29
CA LEU A 84 6.72 -22.10 -2.67
C LEU A 84 5.84 -20.96 -3.20
N LEU A 85 5.90 -19.78 -2.59
CA LEU A 85 5.14 -18.61 -3.05
C LEU A 85 5.73 -18.03 -4.34
N GLU A 86 7.06 -18.00 -4.49
CA GLU A 86 7.75 -17.55 -5.72
C GLU A 86 7.44 -18.45 -6.93
N GLU A 87 7.22 -19.76 -6.71
CA GLU A 87 6.89 -20.74 -7.74
C GLU A 87 5.39 -20.74 -8.11
N ALA A 88 4.55 -20.08 -7.30
CA ALA A 88 3.11 -20.06 -7.56
C ALA A 88 2.77 -19.30 -8.83
N THR A 89 1.95 -19.90 -9.70
CA THR A 89 1.60 -19.33 -11.01
C THR A 89 0.10 -19.34 -11.27
N ILE A 90 -0.34 -18.40 -12.10
CA ILE A 90 -1.68 -18.36 -12.68
C ILE A 90 -1.56 -17.98 -14.16
N ASN A 91 -2.20 -18.76 -15.05
CA ASN A 91 -2.10 -18.55 -16.51
C ASN A 91 -0.65 -18.46 -17.02
N GLY A 92 0.29 -19.18 -16.39
CA GLY A 92 1.70 -19.19 -16.76
C GLY A 92 2.52 -17.99 -16.25
N GLU A 93 1.92 -17.08 -15.49
CA GLU A 93 2.57 -15.91 -14.90
C GLU A 93 2.69 -16.06 -13.38
N LYS A 94 3.61 -15.33 -12.75
CA LYS A 94 3.75 -15.30 -11.28
C LYS A 94 2.46 -14.79 -10.62
N LEU A 95 2.00 -15.51 -9.60
CA LEU A 95 0.84 -15.11 -8.81
C LEU A 95 1.20 -14.11 -7.72
N PHE A 96 2.37 -14.28 -7.10
CA PHE A 96 2.80 -13.46 -5.97
C PHE A 96 4.09 -12.70 -6.24
N HIS A 97 4.19 -11.54 -5.62
CA HIS A 97 5.43 -10.87 -5.30
C HIS A 97 5.78 -11.18 -3.85
N VAL A 98 7.01 -11.59 -3.58
CA VAL A 98 7.45 -12.07 -2.26
C VAL A 98 8.73 -11.35 -1.85
N GLU A 99 8.78 -10.82 -0.64
CA GLU A 99 9.96 -10.13 -0.11
C GLU A 99 10.43 -10.72 1.21
N GLN A 100 11.74 -10.71 1.40
CA GLN A 100 12.41 -11.12 2.63
C GLN A 100 13.03 -9.90 3.31
N TYR A 101 12.69 -9.69 4.57
CA TYR A 101 13.30 -8.61 5.36
C TYR A 101 14.69 -9.02 5.87
N LYS A 102 15.68 -8.14 5.68
CA LYS A 102 17.05 -8.34 6.20
C LYS A 102 17.10 -8.30 7.72
N GLU A 103 16.41 -7.31 8.30
CA GLU A 103 16.40 -7.06 9.76
C GLU A 103 15.45 -7.98 10.53
N GLN A 104 14.46 -8.56 9.86
CA GLN A 104 13.47 -9.47 10.44
C GLN A 104 13.57 -10.84 9.78
N ALA A 105 14.62 -11.57 10.11
CA ALA A 105 15.02 -12.81 9.42
C ALA A 105 13.93 -13.90 9.33
N LYS A 106 12.94 -13.87 10.23
CA LYS A 106 11.85 -14.86 10.31
C LYS A 106 10.53 -14.35 9.73
N LYS A 107 10.48 -13.10 9.23
CA LYS A 107 9.31 -12.49 8.62
C LYS A 107 9.37 -12.60 7.09
N LEU A 108 8.24 -12.90 6.47
CA LEU A 108 8.05 -12.95 5.04
C LEU A 108 6.90 -12.03 4.65
N PHE A 109 7.09 -11.22 3.63
CA PHE A 109 6.03 -10.46 2.99
C PHE A 109 5.64 -11.13 1.70
N PHE A 110 4.35 -11.13 1.38
CA PHE A 110 3.87 -11.48 0.05
C PHE A 110 2.62 -10.68 -0.30
N GLN A 111 2.44 -10.46 -1.59
CA GLN A 111 1.24 -9.83 -2.14
C GLN A 111 0.83 -10.53 -3.44
N ILE A 112 -0.46 -10.49 -3.76
CA ILE A 112 -0.92 -10.94 -5.08
C ILE A 112 -0.44 -9.94 -6.11
N ALA A 113 0.37 -10.38 -7.08
CA ALA A 113 0.99 -9.56 -8.12
C ALA A 113 0.37 -9.78 -9.51
N TYR A 114 -0.63 -10.63 -9.62
CA TYR A 114 -1.38 -10.83 -10.85
C TYR A 114 -2.58 -9.87 -10.89
N PHE A 115 -2.52 -8.88 -11.75
CA PHE A 115 -3.48 -7.77 -11.80
C PHE A 115 -4.45 -7.82 -12.99
N LYS A 116 -4.38 -8.87 -13.81
CA LYS A 116 -5.27 -9.04 -14.96
C LYS A 116 -6.62 -9.62 -14.52
N PRO A 117 -7.71 -9.39 -15.27
CA PRO A 117 -9.00 -10.01 -14.98
C PRO A 117 -8.92 -11.53 -14.96
N ILE A 118 -9.44 -12.15 -13.91
CA ILE A 118 -9.49 -13.60 -13.75
C ILE A 118 -10.95 -14.07 -13.94
N LYS A 119 -11.15 -15.06 -14.80
CA LYS A 119 -12.47 -15.67 -15.03
C LYS A 119 -12.78 -16.72 -13.96
N LYS A 120 -14.07 -16.94 -13.67
CA LYS A 120 -14.50 -18.07 -12.82
C LYS A 120 -13.98 -19.39 -13.38
N GLY A 121 -13.53 -20.30 -12.50
CA GLY A 121 -12.95 -21.57 -12.86
C GLY A 121 -11.48 -21.52 -13.29
N THR A 122 -10.86 -20.31 -13.33
CA THR A 122 -9.40 -20.21 -13.51
C THR A 122 -8.70 -20.78 -12.29
N LYS A 123 -7.67 -21.59 -12.54
CA LYS A 123 -6.88 -22.23 -11.49
C LYS A 123 -5.52 -21.57 -11.37
N PHE A 124 -5.01 -21.52 -10.15
CA PHE A 124 -3.59 -21.24 -9.89
C PHE A 124 -2.87 -22.52 -9.51
N THR A 125 -1.58 -22.57 -9.78
CA THR A 125 -0.72 -23.71 -9.44
C THR A 125 0.15 -23.35 -8.24
N LEU A 126 0.14 -24.19 -7.23
CA LEU A 126 1.01 -24.12 -6.05
C LEU A 126 1.53 -25.51 -5.73
N LYS A 127 2.84 -25.71 -5.59
CA LYS A 127 3.46 -27.03 -5.34
C LYS A 127 3.10 -28.07 -6.42
N GLY A 128 2.92 -27.65 -7.68
CA GLY A 128 2.50 -28.52 -8.77
C GLY A 128 1.01 -28.93 -8.74
N ILE A 129 0.24 -28.45 -7.77
CA ILE A 129 -1.20 -28.75 -7.63
C ILE A 129 -2.02 -27.56 -8.08
N ASN A 130 -3.11 -27.83 -8.80
CA ASN A 130 -4.02 -26.79 -9.28
C ASN A 130 -5.18 -26.59 -8.32
N TYR A 131 -5.42 -25.35 -7.92
CA TYR A 131 -6.52 -24.91 -7.04
C TYR A 131 -7.41 -23.92 -7.77
N ASP A 132 -8.72 -23.93 -7.54
CA ASP A 132 -9.60 -22.89 -8.06
C ASP A 132 -9.25 -21.54 -7.39
N PHE A 133 -9.05 -20.51 -8.21
CA PHE A 133 -8.60 -19.22 -7.71
C PHE A 133 -9.60 -18.61 -6.73
N TYR A 134 -10.88 -18.65 -7.06
CA TYR A 134 -11.93 -18.04 -6.27
C TYR A 134 -12.31 -18.78 -4.99
N ASP A 135 -11.76 -19.98 -4.76
CA ASP A 135 -11.87 -20.66 -3.47
C ASP A 135 -10.99 -20.03 -2.37
N TYR A 136 -9.98 -19.26 -2.78
CA TYR A 136 -8.99 -18.66 -1.89
C TYR A 136 -8.90 -17.13 -1.99
N PHE A 137 -9.32 -16.56 -3.11
CA PHE A 137 -9.19 -15.13 -3.39
C PHE A 137 -10.48 -14.53 -3.92
N SER A 138 -10.66 -13.23 -3.69
CA SER A 138 -11.78 -12.46 -4.26
C SER A 138 -11.26 -11.20 -4.93
N LEU A 139 -12.01 -10.70 -5.90
CA LEU A 139 -11.78 -9.38 -6.47
C LEU A 139 -12.17 -8.33 -5.43
N LEU A 140 -11.20 -7.53 -5.00
CA LEU A 140 -11.43 -6.38 -4.11
C LEU A 140 -11.98 -5.19 -4.90
N GLY A 141 -11.47 -4.97 -6.11
CA GLY A 141 -11.91 -3.92 -7.01
C GLY A 141 -11.01 -3.74 -8.23
N GLU A 142 -11.46 -2.92 -9.15
CA GLU A 142 -10.66 -2.45 -10.27
C GLU A 142 -10.01 -1.11 -9.91
N ARG A 143 -8.71 -0.99 -10.10
CA ARG A 143 -7.99 0.24 -9.83
C ARG A 143 -8.15 1.20 -11.01
N THR A 144 -8.81 2.32 -10.77
CA THR A 144 -9.03 3.39 -11.75
C THR A 144 -8.13 4.60 -11.52
N GLY A 145 -7.31 4.59 -10.47
CA GLY A 145 -6.41 5.67 -10.10
C GLY A 145 -5.00 5.21 -9.81
N ALA A 146 -4.03 6.05 -10.13
CA ALA A 146 -2.63 5.86 -9.75
C ALA A 146 -2.13 7.06 -8.95
N HIS A 147 -1.34 6.81 -7.92
CA HIS A 147 -0.65 7.88 -7.20
C HIS A 147 0.37 8.55 -8.11
N ILE A 148 0.45 9.86 -8.00
CA ILE A 148 1.50 10.66 -8.65
C ILE A 148 2.27 11.42 -7.56
N PRO A 149 3.58 11.63 -7.76
CA PRO A 149 4.43 12.25 -6.74
C PRO A 149 4.15 13.73 -6.53
N ASN A 150 3.53 14.41 -7.51
CA ASN A 150 3.26 15.83 -7.44
C ASN A 150 2.01 16.10 -6.61
N GLY A 151 2.16 16.90 -5.56
CA GLY A 151 1.08 17.38 -4.72
C GLY A 151 0.71 18.83 -5.02
N LYS A 152 -0.16 19.37 -4.17
CA LYS A 152 -0.53 20.79 -4.10
C LYS A 152 -0.30 21.25 -2.68
N ALA A 153 0.13 22.50 -2.54
CA ALA A 153 0.15 23.21 -1.27
C ALA A 153 -0.67 24.51 -1.39
N TYR A 154 -1.38 24.82 -0.33
CA TYR A 154 -1.95 26.13 -0.07
C TYR A 154 -1.24 26.72 1.15
N TYR A 155 -0.89 27.97 1.10
CA TYR A 155 -0.28 28.67 2.23
C TYR A 155 -0.75 30.12 2.31
N ASN A 156 -0.80 30.64 3.51
CA ASN A 156 -1.13 32.03 3.81
C ASN A 156 -0.24 32.55 4.94
N ASN A 157 0.14 33.81 4.89
CA ASN A 157 1.02 34.51 5.84
C ASN A 157 2.40 33.84 6.02
N ILE A 158 2.86 33.10 5.03
CA ILE A 158 4.20 32.52 4.97
C ILE A 158 4.62 32.39 3.51
N GLU A 159 5.86 32.72 3.21
CA GLU A 159 6.44 32.46 1.89
C GLU A 159 7.12 31.08 1.88
N ILE A 160 6.72 30.25 0.96
CA ILE A 160 7.31 28.92 0.72
C ILE A 160 7.81 28.89 -0.72
N LYS A 161 8.99 28.32 -0.93
CA LYS A 161 9.54 28.13 -2.28
C LYS A 161 8.61 27.24 -3.12
N ASP A 162 8.41 27.63 -4.36
CA ASP A 162 7.73 26.77 -5.33
C ASP A 162 8.49 25.46 -5.54
N ASN A 163 7.72 24.36 -5.73
CA ASN A 163 8.28 23.04 -6.04
C ASN A 163 9.23 22.46 -4.98
N ILE A 164 8.81 22.43 -3.73
CA ILE A 164 9.52 21.75 -2.66
C ILE A 164 9.14 20.26 -2.57
N TYR A 165 10.09 19.43 -2.17
CA TYR A 165 9.82 18.04 -1.79
C TYR A 165 9.24 17.99 -0.37
N ASN A 166 8.31 17.06 -0.10
CA ASN A 166 7.68 16.90 1.22
C ASN A 166 8.70 16.79 2.38
N HIS A 167 9.83 16.13 2.14
CA HIS A 167 10.89 16.00 3.15
C HIS A 167 11.61 17.31 3.46
N ASN A 168 11.51 18.32 2.60
CA ASN A 168 12.08 19.64 2.82
C ASN A 168 11.10 20.61 3.49
N LEU A 169 9.81 20.25 3.60
CA LEU A 169 8.80 21.10 4.20
C LEU A 169 9.15 21.49 5.64
N PHE A 170 9.73 20.55 6.41
CA PHE A 170 10.20 20.82 7.76
C PHE A 170 11.22 21.97 7.80
N ASN A 171 12.16 21.98 6.86
CA ASN A 171 13.21 23.04 6.82
C ASN A 171 12.62 24.41 6.46
N GLU A 172 11.61 24.45 5.59
CA GLU A 172 10.91 25.69 5.26
C GLU A 172 10.15 26.24 6.48
N VAL A 173 9.41 25.37 7.19
CA VAL A 173 8.71 25.74 8.43
C VAL A 173 9.71 26.18 9.52
N TYR A 174 10.79 25.44 9.71
CA TYR A 174 11.82 25.79 10.70
C TYR A 174 12.50 27.12 10.37
N GLY A 175 12.79 27.35 9.08
CA GLY A 175 13.38 28.61 8.61
C GLY A 175 12.50 29.83 8.89
N TYR A 176 11.19 29.70 8.77
CA TYR A 176 10.23 30.74 9.12
C TYR A 176 10.38 31.17 10.59
N PHE A 177 10.40 30.21 11.52
CA PHE A 177 10.56 30.54 12.95
C PHE A 177 11.98 30.97 13.35
N ALA A 178 13.00 30.53 12.63
CA ALA A 178 14.38 30.90 12.91
C ALA A 178 14.70 32.34 12.48
N ASN A 179 14.06 32.81 11.42
CA ASN A 179 14.27 34.18 10.88
C ASN A 179 13.44 35.25 11.59
N ASP A 180 12.41 34.87 12.35
CA ASP A 180 11.55 35.80 13.10
C ASP A 180 12.18 36.29 14.44
N LYS A 181 13.45 35.95 14.68
CA LYS A 181 14.23 36.33 15.86
C LYS A 181 15.27 37.42 15.58
N SER A 182 15.18 38.15 14.45
CA SER A 182 16.10 39.23 14.11
C SER A 182 15.42 40.59 14.11
#